data_411c9b67577fec084c8c783ba5632a9f
#
_entry.id   411c9b67577fec084c8c783ba5632a9f
#
_cell.length_a   1.000
_cell.length_b   1.000
_cell.length_c   1.000
_cell.angle_alpha   90.00
_cell.angle_beta   90.00
_cell.angle_gamma   90.00
#
_symmetry.space_group_name_H-M   'P 1'
#
loop_
_entity.id
_entity.type
_entity.pdbx_description
1 polymer ?
#
loop_
_entity_poly.entity_id
_entity_poly.type
_entity_poly.pdbx_seq_one_letter_code
_entity_poly.pdbx_strand_id
1 'polypeptide(L)'
;IIQGELQAAGAERIFYVADAMRSGMSVDEVFALTNIDPWFLVQLEDLVLTESAVAKRSLADFSARELFQLKRKGFGDARLAKLLNVSEKEFRQTRQAAGIRPVYKRVDTCAAEFASDTAYMYSTYEEECEADVSDRQKIMVLGGGPNRIGQGIEFDYCCVHAAFAMRDDGYETIMVNCNPET
;
A
#
# COMPACT_ATOMS: atom_id res chain seq x y z
N ILE A 1 -4.71 -16.17 -24.98
CA ILE A 1 -4.66 -16.41 -23.52
C ILE A 1 -5.27 -15.21 -22.80
N ILE A 2 -4.75 -13.97 -22.95
CA ILE A 2 -5.23 -12.77 -22.23
C ILE A 2 -6.75 -12.58 -22.40
N GLN A 3 -7.28 -12.64 -23.62
CA GLN A 3 -8.73 -12.44 -23.85
C GLN A 3 -9.60 -13.46 -23.08
N GLY A 4 -9.19 -14.72 -23.02
CA GLY A 4 -9.92 -15.73 -22.25
C GLY A 4 -9.92 -15.43 -20.75
N GLU A 5 -8.79 -15.00 -20.21
CA GLU A 5 -8.66 -14.63 -18.80
C GLU A 5 -9.42 -13.33 -18.45
N LEU A 6 -9.55 -12.41 -19.40
CA LEU A 6 -10.37 -11.21 -19.22
C LEU A 6 -11.87 -11.54 -19.15
N GLN A 7 -12.33 -12.52 -19.90
CA GLN A 7 -13.74 -12.94 -19.91
C GLN A 7 -14.11 -13.78 -18.68
N ALA A 8 -13.14 -14.47 -18.10
CA ALA A 8 -13.33 -15.28 -16.91
C ALA A 8 -13.10 -14.44 -15.63
N ALA A 9 -14.08 -14.42 -14.72
CA ALA A 9 -13.97 -13.69 -13.45
C ALA A 9 -13.14 -14.47 -12.41
N GLY A 10 -11.88 -14.76 -12.74
CA GLY A 10 -10.93 -15.43 -11.85
C GLY A 10 -10.28 -14.50 -10.84
N ALA A 11 -9.66 -15.05 -9.79
CA ALA A 11 -8.98 -14.29 -8.73
C ALA A 11 -7.80 -13.44 -9.26
N GLU A 12 -7.16 -13.89 -10.34
CA GLU A 12 -6.00 -13.23 -10.94
C GLU A 12 -6.35 -12.26 -12.09
N ARG A 13 -7.64 -12.10 -12.37
CA ARG A 13 -8.13 -11.29 -13.52
C ARG A 13 -7.55 -9.89 -13.57
N ILE A 14 -7.34 -9.25 -12.42
CA ILE A 14 -6.78 -7.89 -12.35
C ILE A 14 -5.36 -7.82 -12.95
N PHE A 15 -4.56 -8.87 -12.82
CA PHE A 15 -3.22 -8.92 -13.41
C PHE A 15 -3.30 -9.03 -14.94
N TYR A 16 -4.25 -9.79 -15.45
CA TYR A 16 -4.49 -9.91 -16.89
C TYR A 16 -5.06 -8.62 -17.50
N VAL A 17 -5.84 -7.86 -16.74
CA VAL A 17 -6.27 -6.50 -17.15
C VAL A 17 -5.04 -5.59 -17.34
N ALA A 18 -4.12 -5.58 -16.38
CA ALA A 18 -2.89 -4.80 -16.50
C ALA A 18 -2.01 -5.27 -17.67
N ASP A 19 -1.93 -6.59 -17.92
CA ASP A 19 -1.15 -7.14 -19.05
C ASP A 19 -1.80 -6.83 -20.40
N ALA A 20 -3.12 -6.81 -20.49
CA ALA A 20 -3.85 -6.37 -21.66
C ALA A 20 -3.53 -4.92 -22.02
N MET A 21 -3.55 -4.04 -21.02
CA MET A 21 -3.19 -2.63 -21.20
C MET A 21 -1.71 -2.44 -21.57
N ARG A 22 -0.79 -3.21 -20.97
CA ARG A 22 0.63 -3.23 -21.39
C ARG A 22 0.82 -3.69 -22.83
N SER A 23 -0.09 -4.53 -23.32
CA SER A 23 -0.11 -5.01 -24.71
C SER A 23 -0.79 -4.04 -25.68
N GLY A 24 -1.29 -2.90 -25.20
CA GLY A 24 -1.88 -1.84 -26.00
C GLY A 24 -3.40 -1.88 -26.14
N MET A 25 -4.11 -2.74 -25.37
CA MET A 25 -5.57 -2.69 -25.33
C MET A 25 -6.06 -1.43 -24.60
N SER A 26 -7.02 -0.77 -25.18
CA SER A 26 -7.67 0.41 -24.61
C SER A 26 -8.64 0.04 -23.46
N VAL A 27 -9.00 1.05 -22.66
CA VAL A 27 -10.03 0.91 -21.62
C VAL A 27 -11.33 0.36 -22.17
N ASP A 28 -11.78 0.85 -23.33
CA ASP A 28 -13.03 0.41 -23.96
C ASP A 28 -12.98 -1.06 -24.39
N GLU A 29 -11.86 -1.50 -24.96
CA GLU A 29 -11.66 -2.90 -25.36
C GLU A 29 -11.64 -3.83 -24.14
N VAL A 30 -10.97 -3.42 -23.06
CA VAL A 30 -10.96 -4.17 -21.81
C VAL A 30 -12.35 -4.19 -21.17
N PHE A 31 -13.06 -3.07 -21.18
CA PHE A 31 -14.43 -3.00 -20.69
C PHE A 31 -15.36 -3.95 -21.44
N ALA A 32 -15.28 -3.97 -22.77
CA ALA A 32 -16.12 -4.85 -23.60
C ALA A 32 -15.93 -6.34 -23.27
N LEU A 33 -14.73 -6.75 -22.81
CA LEU A 33 -14.43 -8.12 -22.44
C LEU A 33 -14.73 -8.46 -20.97
N THR A 34 -14.68 -7.47 -20.08
CA THR A 34 -14.68 -7.68 -18.64
C THR A 34 -15.94 -7.22 -17.94
N ASN A 35 -16.63 -6.23 -18.46
CA ASN A 35 -17.67 -5.43 -17.80
C ASN A 35 -17.21 -4.80 -16.46
N ILE A 36 -15.90 -4.62 -16.25
CA ILE A 36 -15.37 -3.88 -15.12
C ILE A 36 -15.63 -2.40 -15.35
N ASP A 37 -16.18 -1.71 -14.34
CA ASP A 37 -16.48 -0.29 -14.45
C ASP A 37 -15.26 0.50 -14.96
N PRO A 38 -15.44 1.35 -16.00
CA PRO A 38 -14.36 2.14 -16.61
C PRO A 38 -13.58 2.98 -15.59
N TRP A 39 -14.21 3.42 -14.49
CA TRP A 39 -13.52 4.16 -13.44
C TRP A 39 -12.31 3.40 -12.88
N PHE A 40 -12.48 2.10 -12.61
CA PHE A 40 -11.37 1.25 -12.15
C PHE A 40 -10.34 1.01 -13.25
N LEU A 41 -10.80 0.81 -14.49
CA LEU A 41 -9.92 0.55 -15.64
C LEU A 41 -9.00 1.73 -15.91
N VAL A 42 -9.50 2.96 -15.83
CA VAL A 42 -8.69 4.18 -15.99
C VAL A 42 -7.62 4.29 -14.89
N GLN A 43 -7.91 3.90 -13.66
CA GLN A 43 -6.92 3.88 -12.59
C GLN A 43 -5.79 2.86 -12.88
N LEU A 44 -6.16 1.69 -13.38
CA LEU A 44 -5.18 0.66 -13.76
C LEU A 44 -4.34 1.10 -14.97
N GLU A 45 -4.96 1.73 -15.96
CA GLU A 45 -4.25 2.31 -17.10
C GLU A 45 -3.22 3.35 -16.67
N ASP A 46 -3.58 4.27 -15.76
CA ASP A 46 -2.66 5.27 -15.22
C ASP A 46 -1.45 4.64 -14.54
N LEU A 47 -1.64 3.53 -13.80
CA LEU A 47 -0.54 2.78 -13.20
C LEU A 47 0.36 2.14 -14.26
N VAL A 48 -0.21 1.53 -15.29
CA VAL A 48 0.55 0.90 -16.39
C VAL A 48 1.34 1.92 -17.18
N LEU A 49 0.72 3.07 -17.51
CA LEU A 49 1.40 4.17 -18.20
C LEU A 49 2.53 4.75 -17.35
N THR A 50 2.30 4.90 -16.05
CA THR A 50 3.34 5.36 -15.10
C THR A 50 4.51 4.39 -15.07
N GLU A 51 4.28 3.07 -14.98
CA GLU A 51 5.34 2.06 -15.06
C GLU A 51 6.17 2.19 -16.34
N SER A 52 5.49 2.34 -17.46
CA SER A 52 6.14 2.46 -18.79
C SER A 52 6.96 3.74 -18.89
N ALA A 53 6.53 4.82 -18.27
CA ALA A 53 7.27 6.08 -18.22
C ALA A 53 8.50 5.98 -17.32
N VAL A 54 8.36 5.35 -16.14
CA VAL A 54 9.45 5.13 -15.17
C VAL A 54 10.54 4.25 -15.79
N ALA A 55 10.17 3.16 -16.46
CA ALA A 55 11.12 2.21 -17.05
C ALA A 55 12.03 2.80 -18.14
N LYS A 56 11.70 3.97 -18.67
CA LYS A 56 12.50 4.68 -19.70
C LYS A 56 13.50 5.68 -19.12
N ARG A 57 13.57 5.79 -17.80
CA ARG A 57 14.40 6.80 -17.10
C ARG A 57 15.41 6.11 -16.17
N SER A 58 16.41 6.84 -15.74
CA SER A 58 17.34 6.42 -14.68
C SER A 58 16.90 7.03 -13.32
N LEU A 59 17.35 6.45 -12.22
CA LEU A 59 17.01 6.95 -10.87
C LEU A 59 17.45 8.42 -10.67
N ALA A 60 18.56 8.80 -11.27
CA ALA A 60 19.09 10.17 -11.18
C ALA A 60 18.22 11.24 -11.89
N ASP A 61 17.34 10.83 -12.80
CA ASP A 61 16.47 11.73 -13.55
C ASP A 61 15.24 12.20 -12.75
N PHE A 62 15.02 11.64 -11.56
CA PHE A 62 13.85 11.94 -10.76
C PHE A 62 14.13 12.99 -9.69
N SER A 63 13.31 14.02 -9.66
CA SER A 63 13.23 14.95 -8.54
C SER A 63 12.59 14.27 -7.31
N ALA A 64 12.85 14.84 -6.12
CA ALA A 64 12.20 14.39 -4.88
C ALA A 64 10.66 14.38 -5.00
N ARG A 65 10.09 15.41 -5.67
CA ARG A 65 8.64 15.51 -5.87
C ARG A 65 8.09 14.37 -6.74
N GLU A 66 8.77 14.01 -7.81
CA GLU A 66 8.35 12.89 -8.68
C GLU A 66 8.43 11.56 -7.93
N LEU A 67 9.53 11.30 -7.18
CA LEU A 67 9.65 10.11 -6.34
C LEU A 67 8.53 10.04 -5.30
N PHE A 68 8.18 11.16 -4.68
CA PHE A 68 7.07 11.23 -3.73
C PHE A 68 5.73 10.90 -4.40
N GLN A 69 5.47 11.41 -5.59
CA GLN A 69 4.24 11.09 -6.34
C GLN A 69 4.16 9.61 -6.72
N LEU A 70 5.26 8.98 -7.10
CA LEU A 70 5.30 7.54 -7.35
C LEU A 70 4.94 6.75 -6.07
N LYS A 71 5.45 7.19 -4.91
CA LYS A 71 5.10 6.55 -3.63
C LYS A 71 3.62 6.77 -3.28
N ARG A 72 3.05 7.95 -3.52
CA ARG A 72 1.61 8.23 -3.34
C ARG A 72 0.73 7.36 -4.23
N LYS A 73 1.17 7.06 -5.45
CA LYS A 73 0.47 6.13 -6.36
C LYS A 73 0.52 4.66 -5.90
N GLY A 74 1.25 4.34 -4.82
CA GLY A 74 1.32 3.00 -4.26
C GLY A 74 2.49 2.14 -4.77
N PHE A 75 3.41 2.66 -5.57
CA PHE A 75 4.56 1.90 -6.03
C PHE A 75 5.50 1.55 -4.88
N GLY A 76 5.73 0.26 -4.66
CA GLY A 76 6.71 -0.25 -3.69
C GLY A 76 8.16 0.01 -4.12
N ASP A 77 9.08 0.13 -3.15
CA ASP A 77 10.50 0.36 -3.42
C ASP A 77 11.09 -0.75 -4.30
N ALA A 78 10.73 -2.02 -4.05
CA ALA A 78 11.18 -3.16 -4.86
C ALA A 78 10.72 -3.06 -6.32
N ARG A 79 9.46 -2.62 -6.56
CA ARG A 79 8.93 -2.45 -7.92
C ARG A 79 9.64 -1.34 -8.67
N LEU A 80 9.81 -0.17 -8.04
CA LEU A 80 10.51 0.95 -8.64
C LEU A 80 11.98 0.63 -8.92
N ALA A 81 12.66 -0.02 -7.98
CA ALA A 81 14.03 -0.47 -8.18
C ALA A 81 14.16 -1.40 -9.40
N LYS A 82 13.24 -2.36 -9.55
CA LYS A 82 13.20 -3.26 -10.71
C LYS A 82 13.00 -2.50 -12.03
N LEU A 83 12.07 -1.53 -12.05
CA LEU A 83 11.80 -0.72 -13.26
C LEU A 83 13.01 0.15 -13.66
N LEU A 84 13.72 0.68 -12.67
CA LEU A 84 14.89 1.56 -12.85
C LEU A 84 16.21 0.81 -12.96
N ASN A 85 16.18 -0.52 -12.89
CA ASN A 85 17.35 -1.40 -12.96
C ASN A 85 18.43 -1.06 -11.91
N VAL A 86 17.99 -0.77 -10.67
CA VAL A 86 18.84 -0.54 -9.50
C VAL A 86 18.49 -1.52 -8.39
N SER A 87 19.31 -1.61 -7.34
CA SER A 87 18.97 -2.40 -6.17
C SER A 87 17.89 -1.70 -5.33
N GLU A 88 17.02 -2.49 -4.64
CA GLU A 88 16.03 -1.92 -3.72
C GLU A 88 16.69 -1.08 -2.62
N LYS A 89 17.86 -1.50 -2.14
CA LYS A 89 18.63 -0.76 -1.14
C LYS A 89 19.03 0.62 -1.64
N GLU A 90 19.53 0.72 -2.87
CA GLU A 90 19.91 1.98 -3.49
C GLU A 90 18.71 2.90 -3.68
N PHE A 91 17.59 2.39 -4.22
CA PHE A 91 16.36 3.16 -4.36
C PHE A 91 15.87 3.70 -3.00
N ARG A 92 15.84 2.83 -1.98
CA ARG A 92 15.43 3.21 -0.61
C ARG A 92 16.33 4.28 -0.02
N GLN A 93 17.63 4.16 -0.17
CA GLN A 93 18.60 5.16 0.30
C GLN A 93 18.39 6.51 -0.39
N THR A 94 18.22 6.53 -1.71
CA THR A 94 17.95 7.75 -2.48
C THR A 94 16.67 8.41 -2.04
N ARG A 95 15.59 7.65 -1.91
CA ARG A 95 14.29 8.15 -1.42
C ARG A 95 14.40 8.72 0.00
N GLN A 96 15.08 8.03 0.91
CA GLN A 96 15.27 8.47 2.28
C GLN A 96 16.15 9.72 2.38
N ALA A 97 17.22 9.82 1.57
CA ALA A 97 18.06 11.00 1.50
C ALA A 97 17.29 12.23 0.97
N ALA A 98 16.31 12.00 0.09
CA ALA A 98 15.39 13.05 -0.37
C ALA A 98 14.29 13.40 0.66
N GLY A 99 14.34 12.85 1.89
CA GLY A 99 13.37 13.12 2.95
C GLY A 99 12.02 12.42 2.77
N ILE A 100 11.87 11.56 1.76
CA ILE A 100 10.61 10.90 1.45
C ILE A 100 10.42 9.70 2.37
N ARG A 101 9.51 9.81 3.32
CA ARG A 101 9.15 8.78 4.29
C ARG A 101 7.63 8.65 4.35
N PRO A 102 7.10 7.46 4.70
CA PRO A 102 5.69 7.35 4.99
C PRO A 102 5.32 8.16 6.23
N VAL A 103 4.09 8.59 6.28
CA VAL A 103 3.44 9.19 7.44
C VAL A 103 2.35 8.25 7.95
N TYR A 104 1.82 8.54 9.11
CA TYR A 104 0.73 7.79 9.72
C TYR A 104 -0.47 8.69 9.87
N LYS A 105 -1.61 8.23 9.36
CA LYS A 105 -2.88 8.92 9.45
C LYS A 105 -3.83 8.13 10.36
N ARG A 106 -4.64 8.85 11.11
CA ARG A 106 -5.67 8.25 11.96
C ARG A 106 -6.85 7.79 11.10
N VAL A 107 -7.39 6.62 11.41
CA VAL A 107 -8.60 6.14 10.75
C VAL A 107 -9.78 6.98 11.25
N ASP A 108 -10.46 7.65 10.35
CA ASP A 108 -11.69 8.38 10.67
C ASP A 108 -12.85 7.40 10.81
N THR A 109 -13.34 7.24 12.03
CA THR A 109 -14.47 6.37 12.36
C THR A 109 -15.79 7.14 12.53
N CYS A 110 -15.76 8.47 12.31
CA CYS A 110 -16.87 9.37 12.55
C CYS A 110 -17.39 10.07 11.28
N ALA A 111 -17.00 9.60 10.10
CA ALA A 111 -17.40 10.17 8.80
C ALA A 111 -17.14 11.70 8.69
N ALA A 112 -16.08 12.18 9.30
CA ALA A 112 -15.70 13.60 9.42
C ALA A 112 -16.73 14.50 10.13
N GLU A 113 -17.74 13.93 10.78
CA GLU A 113 -18.72 14.70 11.56
C GLU A 113 -18.18 15.15 12.92
N PHE A 114 -17.27 14.37 13.50
CA PHE A 114 -16.61 14.63 14.78
C PHE A 114 -15.13 14.29 14.68
N ALA A 115 -14.33 14.86 15.58
CA ALA A 115 -12.93 14.43 15.71
C ALA A 115 -12.87 12.95 16.10
N SER A 116 -12.16 12.16 15.30
CA SER A 116 -11.94 10.75 15.60
C SER A 116 -10.76 10.60 16.57
N ASP A 117 -11.00 9.98 17.71
CA ASP A 117 -10.00 9.74 18.76
C ASP A 117 -9.61 8.27 18.85
N THR A 118 -9.65 7.56 17.73
CA THR A 118 -9.29 6.14 17.67
C THR A 118 -7.78 5.93 17.76
N ALA A 119 -7.39 4.78 18.30
CA ALA A 119 -5.99 4.34 18.30
C ALA A 119 -5.57 3.70 16.96
N TYR A 120 -6.49 3.59 16.00
CA TYR A 120 -6.21 2.98 14.70
C TYR A 120 -5.53 3.96 13.76
N MET A 121 -4.41 3.52 13.18
CA MET A 121 -3.64 4.31 12.24
C MET A 121 -3.30 3.46 11.01
N TYR A 122 -3.12 4.12 9.87
CA TYR A 122 -2.60 3.50 8.65
C TYR A 122 -1.40 4.28 8.13
N SER A 123 -0.50 3.58 7.45
CA SER A 123 0.67 4.18 6.83
C SER A 123 0.38 4.57 5.38
N THR A 124 0.78 5.77 5.01
CA THR A 124 0.61 6.32 3.66
C THR A 124 1.74 7.30 3.31
N TYR A 125 1.81 7.73 2.06
CA TYR A 125 2.70 8.82 1.63
C TYR A 125 1.87 10.08 1.41
N GLU A 126 1.80 10.88 2.47
CA GLU A 126 1.09 12.16 2.52
C GLU A 126 1.94 13.23 3.19
N GLU A 127 1.44 14.46 3.26
CA GLU A 127 2.21 15.61 3.73
C GLU A 127 2.23 15.71 5.26
N GLU A 128 1.15 15.26 5.93
CA GLU A 128 0.96 15.41 7.36
C GLU A 128 0.96 14.08 8.09
N CYS A 129 1.68 14.00 9.20
CA CYS A 129 1.70 12.84 10.09
C CYS A 129 0.83 13.14 11.32
N GLU A 130 -0.14 12.28 11.61
CA GLU A 130 -1.03 12.37 12.77
C GLU A 130 -0.58 11.47 13.94
N ALA A 131 0.61 10.86 13.82
CA ALA A 131 1.18 10.09 14.91
C ALA A 131 1.71 11.01 16.00
N ASP A 132 1.20 10.84 17.23
CA ASP A 132 1.70 11.50 18.42
C ASP A 132 2.83 10.63 19.02
N VAL A 133 4.07 10.95 18.63
CA VAL A 133 5.25 10.14 18.98
C VAL A 133 5.74 10.51 20.37
N SER A 134 5.73 9.55 21.31
CA SER A 134 6.30 9.72 22.65
C SER A 134 7.78 9.32 22.69
N ASP A 135 8.48 9.72 23.77
CA ASP A 135 9.88 9.29 24.07
C ASP A 135 9.97 7.98 24.85
N ARG A 136 8.83 7.32 25.09
CA ARG A 136 8.77 6.03 25.81
C ARG A 136 9.47 4.94 25.00
N GLN A 137 9.99 3.93 25.72
CA GLN A 137 10.46 2.70 25.07
C GLN A 137 9.28 1.98 24.42
N LYS A 138 9.44 1.60 23.17
CA LYS A 138 8.38 1.03 22.34
C LYS A 138 8.70 -0.41 21.97
N ILE A 139 7.65 -1.24 22.00
CA ILE A 139 7.72 -2.61 21.45
C ILE A 139 6.66 -2.72 20.35
N MET A 140 7.09 -3.19 19.19
CA MET A 140 6.19 -3.45 18.06
C MET A 140 5.82 -4.94 18.06
N VAL A 141 4.52 -5.22 18.13
CA VAL A 141 3.95 -6.56 18.01
C VAL A 141 3.43 -6.72 16.59
N LEU A 142 3.99 -7.67 15.85
CA LEU A 142 3.56 -7.95 14.48
C LEU A 142 2.47 -9.01 14.51
N GLY A 143 1.28 -8.66 14.02
CA GLY A 143 0.17 -9.58 13.84
C GLY A 143 0.37 -10.55 12.66
N GLY A 144 -0.51 -11.54 12.55
CA GLY A 144 -0.43 -12.60 11.55
C GLY A 144 -0.77 -12.18 10.12
N GLY A 145 -1.17 -10.93 9.88
CA GLY A 145 -1.61 -10.44 8.58
C GLY A 145 -3.13 -10.63 8.35
N PRO A 146 -3.60 -10.50 7.10
CA PRO A 146 -5.03 -10.64 6.78
C PRO A 146 -5.52 -12.05 7.11
N ASN A 147 -6.64 -12.12 7.81
CA ASN A 147 -7.29 -13.39 8.10
C ASN A 147 -7.88 -13.98 6.80
N ARG A 148 -7.77 -15.30 6.67
CA ARG A 148 -8.47 -16.05 5.61
C ARG A 148 -9.93 -16.27 6.03
N ILE A 149 -10.79 -16.55 5.07
CA ILE A 149 -12.16 -16.99 5.36
C ILE A 149 -12.13 -18.19 6.31
N GLY A 150 -12.87 -18.09 7.43
CA GLY A 150 -12.90 -19.10 8.48
C GLY A 150 -11.85 -18.96 9.57
N GLN A 151 -10.93 -18.00 9.46
CA GLN A 151 -10.06 -17.57 10.55
C GLN A 151 -10.73 -16.45 11.34
N GLY A 152 -10.73 -16.55 12.64
CA GLY A 152 -11.35 -15.57 13.52
C GLY A 152 -10.34 -14.84 14.40
N ILE A 153 -10.87 -14.17 15.41
CA ILE A 153 -10.12 -13.35 16.37
C ILE A 153 -9.05 -14.14 17.14
N GLU A 154 -9.15 -15.47 17.20
CA GLU A 154 -8.19 -16.33 17.87
C GLU A 154 -6.74 -16.17 17.37
N PHE A 155 -6.54 -15.78 16.12
CA PHE A 155 -5.22 -15.51 15.56
C PHE A 155 -4.61 -14.21 16.08
N ASP A 156 -5.44 -13.26 16.48
CA ASP A 156 -5.00 -12.00 17.05
C ASP A 156 -4.91 -12.04 18.58
N TYR A 157 -5.55 -13.03 19.22
CA TYR A 157 -5.58 -13.19 20.67
C TYR A 157 -4.20 -13.17 21.32
N CYS A 158 -3.27 -13.96 20.80
CA CYS A 158 -1.90 -14.02 21.31
C CYS A 158 -1.18 -12.67 21.16
N CYS A 159 -1.37 -11.98 20.05
CA CYS A 159 -0.77 -10.66 19.78
C CYS A 159 -1.32 -9.61 20.74
N VAL A 160 -2.62 -9.62 21.00
CA VAL A 160 -3.27 -8.70 21.96
C VAL A 160 -2.77 -8.96 23.38
N HIS A 161 -2.70 -10.21 23.82
CA HIS A 161 -2.17 -10.55 25.13
C HIS A 161 -0.67 -10.21 25.28
N ALA A 162 0.13 -10.41 24.24
CA ALA A 162 1.53 -9.98 24.23
C ALA A 162 1.63 -8.45 24.38
N ALA A 163 0.80 -7.69 23.65
CA ALA A 163 0.76 -6.23 23.74
C ALA A 163 0.36 -5.77 25.16
N PHE A 164 -0.61 -6.43 25.80
CA PHE A 164 -1.02 -6.13 27.18
C PHE A 164 0.11 -6.41 28.18
N ALA A 165 0.75 -7.57 28.09
CA ALA A 165 1.86 -7.93 28.98
C ALA A 165 3.02 -6.93 28.89
N MET A 166 3.41 -6.55 27.66
CA MET A 166 4.45 -5.54 27.44
C MET A 166 4.06 -4.15 27.98
N ARG A 167 2.78 -3.79 27.84
CA ARG A 167 2.27 -2.54 28.41
C ARG A 167 2.31 -2.54 29.94
N ASP A 168 1.94 -3.66 30.55
CA ASP A 168 1.99 -3.84 32.01
C ASP A 168 3.43 -3.78 32.55
N ASP A 169 4.43 -4.19 31.74
CA ASP A 169 5.85 -4.03 32.00
C ASP A 169 6.37 -2.59 31.75
N GLY A 170 5.50 -1.65 31.37
CA GLY A 170 5.82 -0.23 31.22
C GLY A 170 6.20 0.24 29.82
N TYR A 171 6.16 -0.63 28.82
CA TYR A 171 6.43 -0.25 27.43
C TYR A 171 5.23 0.41 26.77
N GLU A 172 5.49 1.27 25.80
CA GLU A 172 4.48 1.66 24.81
C GLU A 172 4.40 0.56 23.74
N THR A 173 3.22 0.04 23.49
CA THR A 173 3.04 -1.04 22.51
C THR A 173 2.42 -0.53 21.22
N ILE A 174 2.97 -0.99 20.09
CA ILE A 174 2.47 -0.72 18.77
C ILE A 174 2.09 -2.05 18.13
N MET A 175 0.80 -2.31 17.94
CA MET A 175 0.36 -3.51 17.24
C MET A 175 0.21 -3.23 15.75
N VAL A 176 0.92 -4.00 14.92
CA VAL A 176 0.84 -3.91 13.46
C VAL A 176 0.01 -5.08 12.96
N ASN A 177 -1.18 -4.78 12.49
CA ASN A 177 -2.10 -5.76 11.92
C ASN A 177 -2.85 -5.12 10.75
N CYS A 178 -3.39 -5.92 9.85
CA CYS A 178 -4.25 -5.45 8.76
C CYS A 178 -5.74 -5.65 9.06
N ASN A 179 -6.10 -6.09 10.25
CA ASN A 179 -7.48 -6.17 10.71
C ASN A 179 -7.77 -5.01 11.66
N PRO A 180 -8.58 -4.00 11.25
CA PRO A 180 -8.88 -2.83 12.08
C PRO A 180 -9.74 -3.16 13.30
N GLU A 181 -10.35 -4.32 13.36
CA GLU A 181 -11.21 -4.76 14.48
C GLU A 181 -10.46 -5.57 15.55
N THR A 182 -9.17 -5.67 15.46
CA THR A 182 -8.36 -6.47 16.40
C THR A 182 -8.17 -5.79 17.75
#